data_cc167fcf3597f5ccf2c5e8f8bb7a81d5
#
_entry.id   cc167fcf3597f5ccf2c5e8f8bb7a81d5
#
_cell.length_a   1.000
_cell.length_b   1.000
_cell.length_c   1.000
_cell.angle_alpha   90.00
_cell.angle_beta   90.00
_cell.angle_gamma   90.00
#
_symmetry.space_group_name_H-M   'P 1'
#
loop_
_entity.id
_entity.type
_entity.pdbx_description
1 polymer ?
#
loop_
_entity_poly.entity_id
_entity_poly.type
_entity_poly.pdbx_seq_one_letter_code
_entity_poly.pdbx_strand_id
1 'polypeptide(L)'
;MFLLDTNAVIAVLTERVPAVARRLETEVARGTPLLLSTIVLHELRYGIAKSAKRAQSEALLDGFLELPIEIAEFGPDDATHAGDIRAYLATRGTPIGPYDVLIAAQARSRNAVLVSANRREFDRVPGLIVTDWVAG
;
A
#
# COMPACT_ATOMS: atom_id res chain seq x y z
N MET A 1 -10.22 8.00 -2.78
CA MET A 1 -9.18 7.17 -3.43
C MET A 1 -8.26 6.61 -2.36
N PHE A 2 -8.06 5.30 -2.37
CA PHE A 2 -7.21 4.61 -1.40
C PHE A 2 -6.08 3.88 -2.11
N LEU A 3 -4.91 3.87 -1.47
CA LEU A 3 -3.78 3.04 -1.87
C LEU A 3 -3.43 2.15 -0.67
N LEU A 4 -3.50 0.83 -0.85
CA LEU A 4 -3.21 -0.12 0.22
C LEU A 4 -1.71 -0.41 0.28
N ASP A 5 -1.12 -0.38 1.48
CA ASP A 5 0.26 -0.82 1.64
C ASP A 5 0.37 -2.34 1.54
N THR A 6 1.60 -2.86 1.55
CA THR A 6 1.86 -4.29 1.37
C THR A 6 1.15 -5.14 2.42
N ASN A 7 1.23 -4.75 3.69
CA ASN A 7 0.62 -5.53 4.76
C ASN A 7 -0.92 -5.49 4.72
N ALA A 8 -1.51 -4.38 4.27
CA ALA A 8 -2.95 -4.30 4.08
C ALA A 8 -3.42 -5.27 2.99
N VAL A 9 -2.70 -5.37 1.88
CA VAL A 9 -3.01 -6.35 0.82
C VAL A 9 -2.85 -7.78 1.34
N ILE A 10 -1.76 -8.06 2.05
CA ILE A 10 -1.55 -9.40 2.64
C ILE A 10 -2.68 -9.76 3.59
N ALA A 11 -3.17 -8.82 4.40
CA ALA A 11 -4.30 -9.05 5.29
C ALA A 11 -5.56 -9.45 4.53
N VAL A 12 -5.79 -8.85 3.35
CA VAL A 12 -6.90 -9.24 2.47
C VAL A 12 -6.68 -10.65 1.90
N LEU A 13 -5.50 -10.91 1.34
CA LEU A 13 -5.20 -12.18 0.67
C LEU A 13 -5.26 -13.38 1.61
N THR A 14 -4.79 -13.21 2.85
CA THR A 14 -4.74 -14.29 3.84
C THR A 14 -5.98 -14.34 4.72
N GLU A 15 -6.87 -13.38 4.59
CA GLU A 15 -8.05 -13.21 5.46
C GLU A 15 -7.70 -13.19 6.95
N ARG A 16 -6.43 -12.91 7.28
CA ARG A 16 -5.94 -12.90 8.66
C ARG A 16 -6.60 -11.81 9.50
N VAL A 17 -6.98 -10.71 8.85
CA VAL A 17 -7.70 -9.61 9.49
C VAL A 17 -8.99 -9.36 8.71
N PRO A 18 -10.10 -10.01 9.09
CA PRO A 18 -11.35 -9.93 8.34
C PRO A 18 -11.90 -8.52 8.14
N ALA A 19 -11.62 -7.61 9.07
CA ALA A 19 -12.08 -6.22 8.99
C ALA A 19 -11.52 -5.51 7.74
N VAL A 20 -10.28 -5.80 7.35
CA VAL A 20 -9.65 -5.20 6.16
C VAL A 20 -10.33 -5.70 4.89
N ALA A 21 -10.56 -7.01 4.79
CA ALA A 21 -11.25 -7.59 3.65
C ALA A 21 -12.68 -7.06 3.51
N ARG A 22 -13.41 -6.95 4.62
CA ARG A 22 -14.78 -6.38 4.61
C ARG A 22 -14.80 -4.93 4.17
N ARG A 23 -13.84 -4.13 4.63
CA ARG A 23 -13.77 -2.73 4.21
C ARG A 23 -13.44 -2.62 2.73
N LEU A 24 -12.55 -3.46 2.21
CA LEU A 24 -12.25 -3.50 0.79
C LEU A 24 -13.51 -3.80 -0.02
N GLU A 25 -14.26 -4.83 0.36
CA GLU A 25 -15.52 -5.18 -0.29
C GLU A 25 -16.50 -4.01 -0.31
N THR A 26 -16.62 -3.30 0.81
CA THR A 26 -17.47 -2.13 0.92
C THR A 26 -17.05 -1.04 -0.06
N GLU A 27 -15.77 -0.74 -0.15
CA GLU A 27 -15.25 0.30 -1.03
C GLU A 27 -15.37 -0.09 -2.50
N VAL A 28 -15.15 -1.37 -2.83
CA VAL A 28 -15.40 -1.89 -4.18
C VAL A 28 -16.87 -1.71 -4.57
N ALA A 29 -17.79 -2.08 -3.68
CA ALA A 29 -19.23 -1.94 -3.93
C ALA A 29 -19.67 -0.48 -4.11
N ARG A 30 -18.98 0.46 -3.45
CA ARG A 30 -19.24 1.90 -3.59
C ARG A 30 -18.65 2.51 -4.87
N GLY A 31 -17.82 1.76 -5.59
CA GLY A 31 -17.09 2.29 -6.74
C GLY A 31 -15.97 3.25 -6.36
N THR A 32 -15.48 3.20 -5.13
CA THR A 32 -14.36 4.03 -4.68
C THR A 32 -13.10 3.69 -5.48
N PRO A 33 -12.36 4.68 -6.01
CA PRO A 33 -11.10 4.41 -6.69
C PRO A 33 -10.08 3.78 -5.74
N LEU A 34 -9.54 2.64 -6.16
CA LEU A 34 -8.55 1.86 -5.41
C LEU A 34 -7.30 1.71 -6.24
N LEU A 35 -6.14 1.90 -5.62
CA LEU A 35 -4.84 1.82 -6.27
C LEU A 35 -4.00 0.70 -5.67
N LEU A 36 -3.31 -0.04 -6.53
CA LEU A 36 -2.25 -0.96 -6.16
C LEU A 36 -0.93 -0.44 -6.73
N SER A 37 0.00 -0.09 -5.85
CA SER A 37 1.33 0.38 -6.22
C SER A 37 2.15 -0.74 -6.85
N THR A 38 2.93 -0.42 -7.89
CA THR A 38 3.91 -1.38 -8.44
C THR A 38 4.98 -1.73 -7.41
N ILE A 39 5.27 -0.86 -6.45
CA ILE A 39 6.20 -1.15 -5.37
C ILE A 39 5.61 -2.21 -4.44
N VAL A 40 4.33 -2.06 -4.07
CA VAL A 40 3.60 -3.07 -3.29
C VAL A 40 3.56 -4.39 -4.06
N LEU A 41 3.24 -4.33 -5.35
CA LEU A 41 3.18 -5.53 -6.19
C LEU A 41 4.54 -6.25 -6.22
N HIS A 42 5.64 -5.52 -6.31
CA HIS A 42 6.99 -6.08 -6.23
C HIS A 42 7.20 -6.82 -4.90
N GLU A 43 6.85 -6.20 -3.77
CA GLU A 43 7.00 -6.84 -2.46
C GLU A 43 6.16 -8.12 -2.36
N LEU A 44 4.93 -8.10 -2.88
CA LEU A 44 4.07 -9.27 -2.92
C LEU A 44 4.67 -10.38 -3.79
N ARG A 45 5.16 -10.04 -4.98
CA ARG A 45 5.79 -11.00 -5.89
C ARG A 45 7.06 -11.61 -5.29
N TYR A 46 7.86 -10.81 -4.58
CA TYR A 46 9.02 -11.32 -3.87
C TYR A 46 8.62 -12.32 -2.80
N GLY A 47 7.64 -11.99 -1.96
CA GLY A 47 7.15 -12.87 -0.91
C GLY A 47 6.61 -14.20 -1.48
N ILE A 48 5.90 -14.14 -2.60
CA ILE A 48 5.36 -15.32 -3.29
C ILE A 48 6.51 -16.17 -3.85
N ALA A 49 7.49 -15.54 -4.50
CA ALA A 49 8.62 -16.25 -5.13
C ALA A 49 9.42 -17.10 -4.13
N LYS A 50 9.54 -16.65 -2.87
CA LYS A 50 10.24 -17.38 -1.83
C LYS A 50 9.35 -18.30 -0.98
N SER A 51 8.03 -18.31 -1.25
CA SER A 51 7.07 -19.08 -0.46
C SER A 51 7.15 -20.58 -0.79
N ALA A 52 6.99 -21.42 0.24
CA ALA A 52 6.83 -22.86 0.05
C ALA A 52 5.47 -23.22 -0.61
N LYS A 53 4.51 -22.29 -0.58
CA LYS A 53 3.16 -22.44 -1.17
C LYS A 53 2.97 -21.48 -2.35
N ARG A 54 3.96 -21.40 -3.20
CA ARG A 54 4.00 -20.41 -4.28
C ARG A 54 2.76 -20.43 -5.17
N ALA A 55 2.35 -21.60 -5.66
CA ALA A 55 1.20 -21.72 -6.57
C ALA A 55 -0.10 -21.23 -5.91
N GLN A 56 -0.31 -21.58 -4.64
CA GLN A 56 -1.47 -21.14 -3.87
C GLN A 56 -1.46 -19.63 -3.68
N SER A 57 -0.31 -19.05 -3.34
CA SER A 57 -0.17 -17.61 -3.12
C SER A 57 -0.35 -16.82 -4.42
N GLU A 58 0.16 -17.34 -5.54
CA GLU A 58 -0.05 -16.74 -6.86
C GLU A 58 -1.54 -16.70 -7.22
N ALA A 59 -2.28 -17.79 -6.95
CA ALA A 59 -3.71 -17.83 -7.22
C ALA A 59 -4.48 -16.79 -6.41
N LEU A 60 -4.12 -16.58 -5.14
CA LEU A 60 -4.72 -15.54 -4.30
C LEU A 60 -4.46 -14.15 -4.86
N LEU A 61 -3.23 -13.86 -5.26
CA LEU A 61 -2.91 -12.56 -5.85
C LEU A 61 -3.63 -12.35 -7.18
N ASP A 62 -3.70 -13.38 -8.03
CA ASP A 62 -4.41 -13.29 -9.30
C ASP A 62 -5.87 -12.93 -9.09
N GLY A 63 -6.52 -13.55 -8.09
CA GLY A 63 -7.90 -13.21 -7.72
C GLY A 63 -8.04 -11.76 -7.25
N PHE A 64 -7.10 -11.28 -6.47
CA PHE A 64 -7.08 -9.88 -6.02
C PHE A 64 -6.96 -8.93 -7.22
N LEU A 65 -6.11 -9.25 -8.19
CA LEU A 65 -5.89 -8.42 -9.38
C LEU A 65 -7.10 -8.38 -10.33
N GLU A 66 -8.06 -9.27 -10.16
CA GLU A 66 -9.34 -9.23 -10.91
C GLU A 66 -10.31 -8.19 -10.36
N LEU A 67 -10.08 -7.69 -9.15
CA LEU A 67 -10.90 -6.61 -8.59
C LEU A 67 -10.71 -5.31 -9.39
N PRO A 68 -11.67 -4.36 -9.29
CA PRO A 68 -11.54 -3.06 -9.97
C PRO A 68 -10.52 -2.18 -9.26
N ILE A 69 -9.26 -2.56 -9.34
CA ILE A 69 -8.13 -1.89 -8.74
C ILE A 69 -7.20 -1.42 -9.86
N GLU A 70 -6.83 -0.15 -9.84
CA GLU A 70 -5.89 0.42 -10.81
C GLU A 70 -4.46 0.21 -10.35
N ILE A 71 -3.59 -0.23 -11.26
CA ILE A 71 -2.16 -0.33 -10.99
C ILE A 71 -1.55 1.06 -11.08
N ALA A 72 -0.94 1.51 -10.00
CA ALA A 72 -0.23 2.79 -9.94
C ALA A 72 1.25 2.58 -10.18
N GLU A 73 1.72 2.93 -11.37
CA GLU A 73 3.13 2.85 -11.71
C GLU A 73 3.90 4.01 -11.07
N PHE A 74 5.12 3.72 -10.59
CA PHE A 74 5.97 4.73 -9.98
C PHE A 74 6.54 5.63 -11.08
N GLY A 75 6.12 6.89 -11.11
CA GLY A 75 6.48 7.85 -12.13
C GLY A 75 7.32 9.03 -11.61
N PRO A 76 7.60 10.02 -12.49
CA PRO A 76 8.42 11.18 -12.14
C PRO A 76 7.91 12.01 -10.97
N ASP A 77 6.60 12.24 -10.90
CA ASP A 77 6.01 12.98 -9.78
C ASP A 77 6.19 12.23 -8.46
N ASP A 78 6.04 10.90 -8.49
CA ASP A 78 6.29 10.06 -7.34
C ASP A 78 7.74 10.16 -6.88
N ALA A 79 8.67 10.19 -7.83
CA ALA A 79 10.10 10.33 -7.54
C ALA A 79 10.41 11.66 -6.86
N THR A 80 9.79 12.75 -7.29
CA THR A 80 9.95 14.07 -6.66
C THR A 80 9.46 14.03 -5.21
N HIS A 81 8.25 13.49 -4.99
CA HIS A 81 7.72 13.34 -3.63
C HIS A 81 8.60 12.44 -2.76
N ALA A 82 9.10 11.34 -3.33
CA ALA A 82 9.95 10.40 -2.59
C ALA A 82 11.25 11.06 -2.13
N GLY A 83 11.88 11.85 -3.01
CA GLY A 83 13.09 12.59 -2.68
C GLY A 83 12.86 13.58 -1.54
N ASP A 84 11.79 14.35 -1.62
CA ASP A 84 11.43 15.32 -0.59
C ASP A 84 11.11 14.67 0.75
N ILE A 85 10.35 13.57 0.74
CA ILE A 85 10.01 12.82 1.96
C ILE A 85 11.28 12.27 2.61
N ARG A 86 12.13 11.62 1.81
CA ARG A 86 13.37 11.03 2.32
C ARG A 86 14.29 12.06 2.93
N ALA A 87 14.49 13.22 2.27
CA ALA A 87 15.30 14.30 2.78
C ALA A 87 14.74 14.87 4.08
N TYR A 88 13.44 15.11 4.14
CA TYR A 88 12.77 15.61 5.34
C TYR A 88 12.97 14.67 6.53
N LEU A 89 12.72 13.37 6.34
CA LEU A 89 12.86 12.40 7.43
C LEU A 89 14.31 12.22 7.86
N ALA A 90 15.26 12.29 6.93
CA ALA A 90 16.68 12.21 7.23
C ALA A 90 17.15 13.38 8.11
N THR A 91 16.72 14.60 7.80
CA THR A 91 17.09 15.78 8.59
C THR A 91 16.55 15.73 10.01
N ARG A 92 15.46 15.00 10.23
CA ARG A 92 14.87 14.83 11.57
C ARG A 92 15.38 13.60 12.30
N GLY A 93 16.23 12.79 11.66
CA GLY A 93 16.73 11.54 12.25
C GLY A 93 15.64 10.48 12.43
N THR A 94 14.57 10.54 11.66
CA THR A 94 13.43 9.61 11.77
C THR A 94 13.12 8.92 10.43
N PRO A 95 14.11 8.21 9.84
CA PRO A 95 13.86 7.52 8.56
C PRO A 95 12.83 6.40 8.72
N ILE A 96 12.19 6.07 7.60
CA ILE A 96 11.32 4.89 7.48
C ILE A 96 11.92 3.94 6.44
N GLY A 97 11.34 2.76 6.29
CA GLY A 97 11.84 1.78 5.32
C GLY A 97 11.90 2.36 3.90
N PRO A 98 12.88 1.94 3.09
CA PRO A 98 13.07 2.52 1.75
C PRO A 98 11.88 2.30 0.82
N TYR A 99 11.23 1.14 0.85
CA TYR A 99 10.02 0.92 0.06
C TYR A 99 8.84 1.71 0.61
N ASP A 100 8.75 1.89 1.91
CA ASP A 100 7.69 2.68 2.53
C ASP A 100 7.76 4.15 2.11
N VAL A 101 8.96 4.71 1.92
CA VAL A 101 9.13 6.05 1.34
C VAL A 101 8.48 6.12 -0.04
N LEU A 102 8.71 5.11 -0.88
CA LEU A 102 8.19 5.08 -2.25
C LEU A 102 6.67 4.93 -2.26
N ILE A 103 6.13 4.08 -1.39
CA ILE A 103 4.68 3.87 -1.26
C ILE A 103 4.01 5.17 -0.77
N ALA A 104 4.57 5.80 0.26
CA ALA A 104 4.08 7.07 0.78
C ALA A 104 4.08 8.16 -0.29
N ALA A 105 5.14 8.22 -1.08
CA ALA A 105 5.28 9.16 -2.17
C ALA A 105 4.18 9.00 -3.22
N GLN A 106 3.87 7.77 -3.60
CA GLN A 106 2.80 7.49 -4.56
C GLN A 106 1.43 7.92 -4.04
N ALA A 107 1.14 7.64 -2.77
CA ALA A 107 -0.12 8.06 -2.16
C ALA A 107 -0.21 9.59 -2.11
N ARG A 108 0.84 10.26 -1.65
CA ARG A 108 0.85 11.72 -1.51
C ARG A 108 0.76 12.44 -2.86
N SER A 109 1.51 11.98 -3.86
CA SER A 109 1.51 12.60 -5.18
C SER A 109 0.15 12.51 -5.89
N ARG A 110 -0.65 11.51 -5.54
CA ARG A 110 -1.98 11.29 -6.12
C ARG A 110 -3.12 11.78 -5.25
N ASN A 111 -2.82 12.38 -4.10
CA ASN A 111 -3.82 12.74 -3.09
C ASN A 111 -4.69 11.55 -2.67
N ALA A 112 -4.09 10.36 -2.65
CA ALA A 112 -4.74 9.15 -2.18
C ALA A 112 -4.52 8.97 -0.68
N VAL A 113 -5.49 8.37 0.00
CA VAL A 113 -5.36 7.98 1.39
C VAL A 113 -4.60 6.66 1.44
N LEU A 114 -3.51 6.61 2.21
CA LEU A 114 -2.77 5.37 2.41
C LEU A 114 -3.45 4.51 3.47
N VAL A 115 -3.76 3.28 3.11
CA VAL A 115 -4.31 2.30 4.06
C VAL A 115 -3.16 1.49 4.65
N SER A 116 -2.91 1.67 5.93
CA SER A 116 -1.80 1.01 6.63
C SER A 116 -2.08 0.88 8.12
N ALA A 117 -1.70 -0.26 8.69
CA ALA A 117 -1.66 -0.43 10.14
C ALA A 117 -0.40 0.20 10.75
N ASN A 118 0.61 0.52 9.94
CA ASN A 118 1.87 1.09 10.39
C ASN A 118 1.81 2.61 10.45
N ARG A 119 0.85 3.14 11.23
CA ARG A 119 0.68 4.58 11.38
C ARG A 119 1.89 5.25 12.03
N ARG A 120 2.56 4.53 12.95
CA ARG A 120 3.72 5.07 13.66
C ARG A 120 4.79 5.63 12.71
N GLU A 121 5.07 4.92 11.62
CA GLU A 121 6.06 5.37 10.64
C GLU A 121 5.46 6.33 9.63
N PHE A 122 4.30 5.99 9.05
CA PHE A 122 3.71 6.80 8.00
C PHE A 122 3.19 8.16 8.48
N ASP A 123 2.81 8.28 9.75
CA ASP A 123 2.40 9.57 10.31
C ASP A 123 3.58 10.58 10.40
N ARG A 124 4.82 10.11 10.24
CA ARG A 124 5.99 11.00 10.14
C ARG A 124 6.06 11.75 8.81
N VAL A 125 5.34 11.30 7.80
CA VAL A 125 5.41 11.86 6.44
C VAL A 125 4.47 13.07 6.34
N PRO A 126 5.01 14.28 6.10
CA PRO A 126 4.17 15.47 6.02
C PRO A 126 3.28 15.42 4.79
N GLY A 127 2.02 15.83 4.96
CA GLY A 127 1.04 15.90 3.87
C GLY A 127 0.45 14.56 3.45
N LEU A 128 0.88 13.45 4.05
CA LEU A 128 0.30 12.13 3.79
C LEU A 128 -0.91 11.89 4.69
N ILE A 129 -2.01 11.45 4.09
CA ILE A 129 -3.20 11.04 4.84
C ILE A 129 -3.17 9.52 4.97
N VAL A 130 -3.22 9.04 6.22
CA VAL A 130 -3.15 7.61 6.53
C VAL A 130 -4.41 7.18 7.26
N THR A 131 -4.92 6.02 6.92
CA THR A 131 -6.02 5.39 7.65
C THR A 131 -5.70 3.93 7.91
N ASP A 132 -6.22 3.42 9.01
CA ASP A 132 -6.08 2.01 9.39
C ASP A 132 -7.47 1.36 9.34
N TRP A 133 -7.66 0.43 8.40
CA TRP A 133 -8.94 -0.25 8.25
C TRP A 133 -9.21 -1.28 9.35
N VAL A 134 -8.22 -1.63 10.15
CA VAL A 134 -8.40 -2.49 11.32
C VAL A 134 -9.07 -1.71 12.45
N ALA A 135 -8.61 -0.47 12.68
CA ALA A 135 -9.06 0.35 13.79
C ALA A 135 -10.31 1.18 13.46
N GLY A 136 -10.65 1.29 12.22
CA GLY A 136 -11.75 2.13 11.80
C GLY A 136 -12.39 1.75 10.53
#